data_aba0492fc5dfd446851f6c4286dc6d80
#
_entry.id   aba0492fc5dfd446851f6c4286dc6d80
#
_cell.length_a   1.000
_cell.length_b   1.000
_cell.length_c   1.000
_cell.angle_alpha   90.00
_cell.angle_beta   90.00
_cell.angle_gamma   90.00
#
_symmetry.space_group_name_H-M   'P 1'
#
loop_
_entity.id
_entity.type
_entity.pdbx_description
1 polymer ?
#
loop_
_entity_poly.entity_id
_entity_poly.type
_entity_poly.pdbx_seq_one_letter_code
_entity_poly.pdbx_strand_id
1 'polypeptide(L)'
;MLRIFLLLSFLFLLQINLFSQSSFYAVDSIREIRIYFYDLDWDNQLDNAYIQANNDRILADIVIDGSSYDSVGVRYKGFSSVSVNRIKNPFNIKLDYIIDGQDHQGIDKLKLSNVYQDPSFVREVLTYEIASKYLPSAKANYANVYINDTLWGLYTNVQAVNKDFLNDNYGNKYNPFFKCNPQNLDISPGGENSNLSQNHGVDSLDYELYYDIKSDYGWEALYNLIDTLNNYYDSIEQVLNVDRTLWMHALNYTLINFDSYIGYAQNY
;
A
#
# COMPACT_ATOMS: atom_id res chain seq x y z
N MET A 1 -42.24 28.16 -30.23
CA MET A 1 -42.49 26.97 -29.40
C MET A 1 -41.58 25.77 -29.71
N LEU A 2 -41.44 25.37 -30.98
CA LEU A 2 -40.61 24.19 -31.36
C LEU A 2 -39.13 24.31 -31.00
N ARG A 3 -38.52 25.53 -31.11
CA ARG A 3 -37.11 25.77 -30.73
C ARG A 3 -36.84 25.70 -29.22
N ILE A 4 -37.82 26.07 -28.41
CA ILE A 4 -37.72 25.99 -26.92
C ILE A 4 -37.85 24.54 -26.46
N PHE A 5 -38.68 23.75 -27.15
CA PHE A 5 -38.84 22.33 -26.88
C PHE A 5 -37.56 21.52 -27.22
N LEU A 6 -36.87 21.86 -28.31
CA LEU A 6 -35.59 21.27 -28.68
C LEU A 6 -34.44 21.63 -27.70
N LEU A 7 -34.43 22.86 -27.20
CA LEU A 7 -33.45 23.27 -26.15
C LEU A 7 -33.68 22.56 -24.81
N LEU A 8 -34.93 22.41 -24.40
CA LEU A 8 -35.29 21.68 -23.18
C LEU A 8 -35.02 20.19 -23.30
N SER A 9 -35.23 19.56 -24.45
CA SER A 9 -34.88 18.15 -24.68
C SER A 9 -33.37 17.92 -24.72
N PHE A 10 -32.60 18.88 -25.23
CA PHE A 10 -31.12 18.83 -25.18
C PHE A 10 -30.55 19.01 -23.80
N LEU A 11 -31.15 19.87 -22.96
CA LEU A 11 -30.81 19.99 -21.55
C LEU A 11 -31.16 18.73 -20.74
N PHE A 12 -32.24 18.03 -21.10
CA PHE A 12 -32.61 16.77 -20.43
C PHE A 12 -31.72 15.61 -20.84
N LEU A 13 -31.17 15.61 -22.05
CA LEU A 13 -30.18 14.63 -22.52
C LEU A 13 -28.78 14.85 -21.87
N LEU A 14 -28.48 16.06 -21.42
CA LEU A 14 -27.24 16.37 -20.69
C LEU A 14 -27.28 15.97 -19.20
N GLN A 15 -28.42 15.54 -18.68
CA GLN A 15 -28.53 14.95 -17.34
C GLN A 15 -28.22 13.45 -17.32
N ILE A 16 -27.66 12.91 -18.41
CA ILE A 16 -27.20 11.52 -18.43
C ILE A 16 -25.95 11.40 -17.56
N ASN A 17 -26.22 10.98 -16.33
CA ASN A 17 -25.31 10.23 -15.49
C ASN A 17 -23.90 10.80 -15.30
N LEU A 18 -23.79 11.90 -14.55
CA LEU A 18 -22.72 12.01 -13.58
C LEU A 18 -23.02 10.98 -12.45
N PHE A 19 -23.06 9.70 -12.74
CA PHE A 19 -22.69 8.71 -11.75
C PHE A 19 -21.21 8.98 -11.49
N SER A 20 -20.93 9.72 -10.45
CA SER A 20 -19.60 9.76 -9.85
C SER A 20 -19.25 8.30 -9.60
N GLN A 21 -18.38 7.74 -10.45
CA GLN A 21 -17.87 6.39 -10.21
C GLN A 21 -17.28 6.42 -8.82
N SER A 22 -17.82 5.64 -7.89
CA SER A 22 -17.31 5.61 -6.52
C SER A 22 -15.84 5.26 -6.58
N SER A 23 -15.01 5.97 -5.79
CA SER A 23 -13.58 5.64 -5.69
C SER A 23 -13.39 4.15 -5.48
N PHE A 24 -12.41 3.56 -6.14
CA PHE A 24 -12.07 2.13 -5.98
C PHE A 24 -11.91 1.73 -4.51
N TYR A 25 -11.45 2.66 -3.66
CA TYR A 25 -11.29 2.46 -2.21
C TYR A 25 -12.46 3.00 -1.37
N ALA A 26 -13.66 3.15 -1.92
CA ALA A 26 -14.82 3.55 -1.13
C ALA A 26 -15.11 2.53 -0.04
N VAL A 27 -15.17 2.98 1.22
CA VAL A 27 -15.27 2.10 2.41
C VAL A 27 -16.62 1.39 2.54
N ASP A 28 -17.65 1.92 1.90
CA ASP A 28 -19.01 1.37 1.86
C ASP A 28 -19.22 0.35 0.72
N SER A 29 -18.15 0.00 0.01
CA SER A 29 -18.21 -0.90 -1.14
C SER A 29 -17.28 -2.10 -0.95
N ILE A 30 -17.78 -3.29 -1.25
CA ILE A 30 -16.97 -4.52 -1.36
C ILE A 30 -16.71 -4.74 -2.83
N ARG A 31 -15.45 -4.75 -3.24
CA ARG A 31 -15.04 -4.95 -4.62
C ARG A 31 -15.13 -6.42 -5.02
N GLU A 32 -15.32 -6.69 -6.28
CA GLU A 32 -15.17 -8.02 -6.84
C GLU A 32 -13.88 -8.10 -7.66
N ILE A 33 -12.99 -9.00 -7.29
CA ILE A 33 -11.70 -9.21 -7.95
C ILE A 33 -11.59 -10.68 -8.32
N ARG A 34 -11.52 -10.98 -9.64
CA ARG A 34 -11.38 -12.33 -10.18
C ARG A 34 -10.00 -12.47 -10.80
N ILE A 35 -9.23 -13.46 -10.36
CA ILE A 35 -7.88 -13.76 -10.85
C ILE A 35 -7.96 -15.08 -11.62
N TYR A 36 -7.51 -15.08 -12.87
CA TYR A 36 -7.48 -16.24 -13.75
C TYR A 36 -6.03 -16.58 -14.06
N PHE A 37 -5.46 -17.50 -13.29
CA PHE A 37 -4.10 -17.98 -13.53
C PHE A 37 -4.09 -18.87 -14.77
N TYR A 38 -3.03 -18.75 -15.58
CA TYR A 38 -2.86 -19.54 -16.80
C TYR A 38 -2.50 -20.99 -16.51
N ASP A 39 -1.86 -21.25 -15.37
CA ASP A 39 -1.47 -22.58 -14.93
C ASP A 39 -2.31 -23.03 -13.73
N LEU A 40 -2.72 -24.28 -13.74
CA LEU A 40 -3.44 -24.89 -12.60
C LEU A 40 -2.55 -25.08 -11.37
N ASP A 41 -1.22 -25.11 -11.55
CA ASP A 41 -0.21 -25.23 -10.50
C ASP A 41 0.23 -23.85 -9.92
N TRP A 42 -0.55 -22.83 -10.12
CA TRP A 42 -0.27 -21.43 -9.73
C TRP A 42 0.14 -21.27 -8.26
N ASP A 43 -0.48 -22.03 -7.35
CA ASP A 43 -0.24 -21.92 -5.91
C ASP A 43 1.19 -22.40 -5.56
N ASN A 44 1.60 -23.57 -6.06
CA ASN A 44 2.97 -24.05 -5.92
C ASN A 44 4.00 -23.13 -6.58
N GLN A 45 3.66 -22.50 -7.71
CA GLN A 45 4.55 -21.52 -8.35
C GLN A 45 4.75 -20.28 -7.48
N LEU A 46 3.69 -19.75 -6.87
CA LEU A 46 3.77 -18.62 -5.93
C LEU A 46 4.50 -18.99 -4.64
N ASP A 47 4.27 -20.18 -4.10
CA ASP A 47 5.00 -20.71 -2.95
C ASP A 47 6.50 -20.80 -3.22
N ASN A 48 6.89 -21.36 -4.37
CA ASN A 48 8.28 -21.47 -4.77
C ASN A 48 8.93 -20.09 -4.95
N ALA A 49 8.25 -19.16 -5.63
CA ALA A 49 8.74 -17.79 -5.80
C ALA A 49 8.92 -17.07 -4.45
N TYR A 50 8.04 -17.32 -3.50
CA TYR A 50 8.16 -16.76 -2.16
C TYR A 50 9.32 -17.36 -1.36
N ILE A 51 9.50 -18.70 -1.38
CA ILE A 51 10.60 -19.40 -0.69
C ILE A 51 11.97 -18.95 -1.23
N GLN A 52 12.07 -18.76 -2.54
CA GLN A 52 13.33 -18.33 -3.18
C GLN A 52 13.63 -16.85 -2.96
N ALA A 53 12.72 -16.11 -2.33
CA ALA A 53 12.83 -14.66 -2.04
C ALA A 53 13.18 -13.78 -3.25
N ASN A 54 12.92 -14.27 -4.48
CA ASN A 54 13.27 -13.58 -5.72
C ASN A 54 12.23 -12.55 -6.16
N ASN A 55 11.09 -12.46 -5.44
CA ASN A 55 9.96 -11.58 -5.74
C ASN A 55 9.34 -11.76 -7.13
N ASP A 56 9.55 -12.90 -7.77
CA ASP A 56 9.00 -13.21 -9.07
C ASP A 56 7.47 -13.15 -9.08
N ARG A 57 6.93 -12.82 -10.23
CA ARG A 57 5.50 -12.78 -10.48
C ARG A 57 5.12 -13.85 -11.50
N ILE A 58 4.00 -14.50 -11.28
CA ILE A 58 3.37 -15.34 -12.29
C ILE A 58 2.29 -14.55 -13.02
N LEU A 59 2.03 -14.93 -14.25
CA LEU A 59 1.04 -14.26 -15.10
C LEU A 59 -0.38 -14.75 -14.80
N ALA A 60 -1.31 -13.82 -14.86
CA ALA A 60 -2.73 -14.08 -14.80
C ALA A 60 -3.49 -13.00 -15.58
N ASP A 61 -4.77 -13.26 -15.89
CA ASP A 61 -5.73 -12.21 -16.23
C ASP A 61 -6.54 -11.87 -14.99
N ILE A 62 -7.06 -10.64 -14.95
CA ILE A 62 -7.86 -10.20 -13.80
C ILE A 62 -9.10 -9.45 -14.27
N VAL A 63 -10.20 -9.63 -13.54
CA VAL A 63 -11.41 -8.83 -13.71
C VAL A 63 -11.68 -8.10 -12.41
N ILE A 64 -11.80 -6.77 -12.47
CA ILE A 64 -12.08 -5.90 -11.33
C ILE A 64 -13.41 -5.20 -11.58
N ASP A 65 -14.43 -5.50 -10.79
CA ASP A 65 -15.77 -4.93 -10.91
C ASP A 65 -16.31 -4.98 -12.36
N GLY A 66 -16.04 -6.07 -13.09
CA GLY A 66 -16.43 -6.30 -14.46
C GLY A 66 -15.48 -5.75 -15.53
N SER A 67 -14.42 -5.03 -15.17
CA SER A 67 -13.38 -4.55 -16.10
C SER A 67 -12.23 -5.55 -16.19
N SER A 68 -11.86 -5.98 -17.40
CA SER A 68 -10.81 -6.99 -17.64
C SER A 68 -9.45 -6.37 -17.88
N TYR A 69 -8.41 -7.02 -17.38
CA TYR A 69 -7.00 -6.66 -17.53
C TYR A 69 -6.20 -7.92 -17.81
N ASP A 70 -5.46 -7.94 -18.92
CA ASP A 70 -4.76 -9.11 -19.39
C ASP A 70 -3.28 -9.09 -18.93
N SER A 71 -2.69 -10.27 -18.77
CA SER A 71 -1.25 -10.46 -18.54
C SER A 71 -0.69 -9.65 -17.35
N VAL A 72 -1.43 -9.60 -16.28
CA VAL A 72 -1.01 -8.96 -15.02
C VAL A 72 0.00 -9.84 -14.26
N GLY A 73 0.83 -9.22 -13.45
CA GLY A 73 1.82 -9.93 -12.64
C GLY A 73 1.36 -10.12 -11.20
N VAL A 74 1.19 -11.36 -10.75
CA VAL A 74 0.74 -11.70 -9.39
C VAL A 74 1.87 -12.30 -8.58
N ARG A 75 2.03 -11.89 -7.33
CA ARG A 75 2.91 -12.51 -6.34
C ARG A 75 2.34 -12.44 -4.93
N TYR A 76 2.85 -13.22 -4.02
CA TYR A 76 2.54 -13.00 -2.60
C TYR A 76 3.15 -11.71 -2.07
N LYS A 77 2.59 -11.16 -1.00
CA LYS A 77 3.09 -9.99 -0.29
C LYS A 77 3.09 -10.25 1.22
N GLY A 78 3.92 -9.50 1.95
CA GLY A 78 4.01 -9.59 3.41
C GLY A 78 5.12 -10.53 3.86
N PHE A 79 5.34 -10.55 5.16
CA PHE A 79 6.36 -11.37 5.82
C PHE A 79 5.69 -12.38 6.76
N SER A 80 5.07 -11.93 7.84
CA SER A 80 4.41 -12.81 8.82
C SER A 80 3.06 -13.35 8.36
N SER A 81 2.41 -12.68 7.42
CA SER A 81 1.08 -13.03 6.90
C SER A 81 1.09 -14.05 5.77
N VAL A 82 2.26 -14.37 5.21
CA VAL A 82 2.45 -15.39 4.16
C VAL A 82 2.94 -16.69 4.77
N SER A 83 2.47 -17.81 4.25
CA SER A 83 3.03 -19.14 4.54
C SER A 83 2.61 -20.11 3.44
N VAL A 84 3.55 -20.87 2.93
CA VAL A 84 3.31 -21.95 1.96
C VAL A 84 2.41 -23.06 2.49
N ASN A 85 2.16 -23.10 3.78
CA ASN A 85 1.23 -24.04 4.41
C ASN A 85 -0.18 -23.46 4.58
N ARG A 86 -0.44 -22.27 4.03
CA ARG A 86 -1.75 -21.61 4.12
C ARG A 86 -2.40 -21.55 2.76
N ILE A 87 -3.66 -21.91 2.69
CA ILE A 87 -4.47 -21.80 1.48
C ILE A 87 -4.69 -20.34 1.11
N LYS A 88 -4.93 -19.46 2.10
CA LYS A 88 -5.26 -18.05 1.88
C LYS A 88 -4.04 -17.16 2.16
N ASN A 89 -3.26 -16.88 1.15
CA ASN A 89 -2.12 -15.96 1.19
C ASN A 89 -2.48 -14.56 0.66
N PRO A 90 -1.78 -13.49 1.07
CA PRO A 90 -2.03 -12.13 0.57
C PRO A 90 -1.35 -11.90 -0.78
N PHE A 91 -1.99 -11.11 -1.66
CA PHE A 91 -1.52 -10.87 -3.01
C PHE A 91 -1.03 -9.43 -3.22
N ASN A 92 -0.03 -9.29 -4.08
CA ASN A 92 0.40 -8.05 -4.71
C ASN A 92 0.30 -8.25 -6.22
N ILE A 93 -0.61 -7.51 -6.85
CA ILE A 93 -0.91 -7.62 -8.28
C ILE A 93 -0.45 -6.34 -8.95
N LYS A 94 0.32 -6.46 -10.03
CA LYS A 94 0.75 -5.37 -10.89
C LYS A 94 0.00 -5.44 -12.20
N LEU A 95 -0.85 -4.45 -12.48
CA LEU A 95 -1.71 -4.44 -13.68
C LEU A 95 -0.89 -4.19 -14.93
N ASP A 96 0.02 -3.24 -14.92
CA ASP A 96 0.92 -2.88 -16.01
C ASP A 96 2.19 -3.76 -16.08
N TYR A 97 2.07 -5.05 -15.75
CA TYR A 97 3.24 -5.93 -15.68
C TYR A 97 3.81 -6.28 -17.05
N ILE A 98 2.97 -6.60 -18.01
CA ILE A 98 3.33 -6.87 -19.41
C ILE A 98 2.81 -5.76 -20.32
N ILE A 99 1.61 -5.24 -20.07
CA ILE A 99 0.96 -4.22 -20.89
C ILE A 99 1.16 -2.88 -20.19
N ASP A 100 2.06 -2.04 -20.74
CA ASP A 100 2.37 -0.73 -20.18
C ASP A 100 1.13 0.17 -20.11
N GLY A 101 1.00 0.89 -18.97
CA GLY A 101 -0.08 1.83 -18.75
C GLY A 101 -1.43 1.21 -18.43
N GLN A 102 -1.48 -0.11 -18.19
CA GLN A 102 -2.70 -0.78 -17.78
C GLN A 102 -3.01 -0.45 -16.31
N ASP A 103 -4.15 0.20 -16.07
CA ASP A 103 -4.60 0.63 -14.74
C ASP A 103 -6.11 0.46 -14.55
N HIS A 104 -6.54 0.40 -13.30
CA HIS A 104 -7.94 0.48 -12.89
C HIS A 104 -8.18 1.80 -12.15
N GLN A 105 -8.85 2.77 -12.79
CA GLN A 105 -9.12 4.10 -12.21
C GLN A 105 -7.83 4.83 -11.77
N GLY A 106 -6.73 4.72 -12.52
CA GLY A 106 -5.42 5.28 -12.19
C GLY A 106 -4.59 4.45 -11.20
N ILE A 107 -5.02 3.22 -10.90
CA ILE A 107 -4.33 2.31 -9.97
C ILE A 107 -3.68 1.19 -10.77
N ASP A 108 -2.35 1.15 -10.77
CA ASP A 108 -1.53 0.14 -11.44
C ASP A 108 -1.26 -1.09 -10.56
N LYS A 109 -1.47 -0.97 -9.24
CA LYS A 109 -1.06 -1.99 -8.27
C LYS A 109 -2.10 -2.24 -7.19
N LEU A 110 -2.51 -3.49 -7.04
CA LEU A 110 -3.41 -3.94 -5.98
C LEU A 110 -2.63 -4.62 -4.86
N LYS A 111 -3.00 -4.33 -3.62
CA LYS A 111 -2.50 -5.01 -2.42
C LYS A 111 -3.68 -5.62 -1.66
N LEU A 112 -3.80 -6.93 -1.75
CA LEU A 112 -4.87 -7.71 -1.12
C LEU A 112 -4.31 -8.41 0.11
N SER A 113 -4.68 -7.93 1.30
CA SER A 113 -4.29 -8.53 2.58
C SER A 113 -5.25 -9.66 2.96
N ASN A 114 -4.72 -10.78 3.40
CA ASN A 114 -5.49 -11.99 3.72
C ASN A 114 -6.19 -11.96 5.09
N VAL A 115 -6.19 -10.80 5.76
CA VAL A 115 -6.80 -10.60 7.09
C VAL A 115 -6.21 -11.56 8.14
N TYR A 116 -4.89 -11.77 8.06
CA TYR A 116 -4.17 -12.66 8.96
C TYR A 116 -4.29 -12.23 10.42
N GLN A 117 -4.63 -13.16 11.31
CA GLN A 117 -4.84 -12.94 12.73
C GLN A 117 -5.93 -11.89 13.10
N ASP A 118 -6.78 -11.53 12.15
CA ASP A 118 -7.93 -10.66 12.43
C ASP A 118 -9.26 -11.39 12.17
N PRO A 119 -9.80 -12.11 13.14
CA PRO A 119 -11.08 -12.80 12.98
C PRO A 119 -12.28 -11.86 12.83
N SER A 120 -12.11 -10.57 13.16
CA SER A 120 -13.13 -9.54 12.98
C SER A 120 -13.20 -9.00 11.55
N PHE A 121 -12.14 -9.13 10.77
CA PHE A 121 -11.94 -8.56 9.43
C PHE A 121 -11.93 -7.02 9.38
N VAL A 122 -12.04 -6.30 10.49
CA VAL A 122 -12.21 -4.84 10.47
C VAL A 122 -10.96 -4.05 10.85
N ARG A 123 -9.96 -4.67 11.50
CA ARG A 123 -8.85 -3.94 12.10
C ARG A 123 -8.08 -3.09 11.08
N GLU A 124 -7.70 -3.67 9.94
CA GLU A 124 -6.89 -2.97 8.94
C GLU A 124 -7.67 -1.80 8.31
N VAL A 125 -8.91 -2.04 7.85
CA VAL A 125 -9.75 -0.99 7.24
C VAL A 125 -10.07 0.11 8.24
N LEU A 126 -10.47 -0.24 9.47
CA LEU A 126 -10.81 0.73 10.52
C LEU A 126 -9.59 1.56 10.94
N THR A 127 -8.41 0.94 11.01
CA THR A 127 -7.16 1.65 11.32
C THR A 127 -6.87 2.73 10.27
N TYR A 128 -6.95 2.41 8.98
CA TYR A 128 -6.74 3.39 7.93
C TYR A 128 -7.83 4.47 7.90
N GLU A 129 -9.08 4.12 8.14
CA GLU A 129 -10.18 5.09 8.24
C GLU A 129 -9.97 6.09 9.40
N ILE A 130 -9.55 5.60 10.57
CA ILE A 130 -9.25 6.46 11.71
C ILE A 130 -8.02 7.32 11.40
N ALA A 131 -6.93 6.72 10.91
CA ALA A 131 -5.68 7.42 10.63
C ALA A 131 -5.85 8.55 9.61
N SER A 132 -6.68 8.35 8.58
CA SER A 132 -6.94 9.36 7.54
C SER A 132 -7.54 10.66 8.05
N LYS A 133 -8.09 10.69 9.26
CA LYS A 133 -8.63 11.89 9.91
C LYS A 133 -7.54 12.79 10.52
N TYR A 134 -6.34 12.26 10.71
CA TYR A 134 -5.26 12.92 11.46
C TYR A 134 -3.98 13.05 10.65
N LEU A 135 -3.72 12.12 9.71
CA LEU A 135 -2.50 12.10 8.90
C LEU A 135 -2.73 11.46 7.52
N PRO A 136 -1.85 11.71 6.56
CA PRO A 136 -1.84 10.96 5.30
C PRO A 136 -1.72 9.47 5.58
N SER A 137 -2.70 8.70 5.12
CA SER A 137 -2.73 7.25 5.29
C SER A 137 -3.24 6.56 4.02
N ALA A 138 -2.90 5.30 3.84
CA ALA A 138 -3.41 4.51 2.74
C ALA A 138 -4.95 4.38 2.85
N LYS A 139 -5.63 4.39 1.71
CA LYS A 139 -7.05 4.07 1.62
C LYS A 139 -7.21 2.56 1.68
N ALA A 140 -8.29 2.08 2.29
CA ALA A 140 -8.59 0.65 2.35
C ALA A 140 -10.09 0.38 2.32
N ASN A 141 -10.46 -0.74 1.69
CA ASN A 141 -11.81 -1.31 1.73
C ASN A 141 -11.73 -2.84 1.60
N TYR A 142 -12.82 -3.48 1.28
CA TYR A 142 -12.89 -4.93 1.14
C TYR A 142 -13.00 -5.36 -0.32
N ALA A 143 -12.52 -6.57 -0.60
CA ALA A 143 -12.70 -7.23 -1.88
C ALA A 143 -13.04 -8.72 -1.68
N ASN A 144 -14.08 -9.20 -2.35
CA ASN A 144 -14.28 -10.60 -2.59
C ASN A 144 -13.33 -11.06 -3.70
N VAL A 145 -12.40 -11.93 -3.37
CA VAL A 145 -11.42 -12.46 -4.33
C VAL A 145 -11.87 -13.83 -4.80
N TYR A 146 -11.91 -14.00 -6.11
CA TYR A 146 -12.15 -15.28 -6.77
C TYR A 146 -10.87 -15.70 -7.49
N ILE A 147 -10.57 -16.97 -7.45
CA ILE A 147 -9.46 -17.57 -8.21
C ILE A 147 -10.06 -18.67 -9.09
N ASN A 148 -9.87 -18.54 -10.41
CA ASN A 148 -10.42 -19.46 -11.39
C ASN A 148 -11.91 -19.79 -11.10
N ASP A 149 -12.72 -18.73 -10.94
CA ASP A 149 -14.16 -18.73 -10.61
C ASP A 149 -14.55 -19.29 -9.24
N THR A 150 -13.61 -19.74 -8.43
CA THR A 150 -13.87 -20.18 -7.05
C THR A 150 -13.71 -19.00 -6.09
N LEU A 151 -14.72 -18.75 -5.23
CA LEU A 151 -14.61 -17.73 -4.18
C LEU A 151 -13.51 -18.12 -3.19
N TRP A 152 -12.40 -17.36 -3.23
CA TRP A 152 -11.23 -17.60 -2.38
C TRP A 152 -11.37 -16.95 -1.00
N GLY A 153 -12.14 -15.89 -0.92
CA GLY A 153 -12.54 -15.25 0.33
C GLY A 153 -12.53 -13.73 0.30
N LEU A 154 -12.87 -13.16 1.46
CA LEU A 154 -12.83 -11.72 1.68
C LEU A 154 -11.39 -11.28 2.02
N TYR A 155 -10.90 -10.26 1.33
CA TYR A 155 -9.60 -9.63 1.53
C TYR A 155 -9.76 -8.16 1.88
N THR A 156 -8.79 -7.58 2.57
CA THR A 156 -8.64 -6.12 2.63
C THR A 156 -7.89 -5.67 1.40
N ASN A 157 -8.50 -4.76 0.62
CA ASN A 157 -7.89 -4.10 -0.52
C ASN A 157 -7.28 -2.78 -0.07
N VAL A 158 -5.95 -2.68 -0.07
CA VAL A 158 -5.19 -1.55 0.51
C VAL A 158 -4.46 -0.79 -0.58
N GLN A 159 -4.54 0.54 -0.57
CA GLN A 159 -3.78 1.40 -1.47
C GLN A 159 -2.28 1.14 -1.33
N ALA A 160 -1.59 1.05 -2.46
CA ALA A 160 -0.14 1.00 -2.45
C ALA A 160 0.44 2.35 -2.02
N VAL A 161 1.33 2.34 -1.02
CA VAL A 161 2.13 3.52 -0.67
C VAL A 161 3.27 3.59 -1.68
N ASN A 162 3.09 4.41 -2.71
CA ASN A 162 3.96 4.55 -3.88
C ASN A 162 4.02 6.03 -4.33
N LYS A 163 4.54 6.29 -5.52
CA LYS A 163 4.64 7.67 -6.08
C LYS A 163 3.26 8.34 -6.24
N ASP A 164 2.19 7.59 -6.51
CA ASP A 164 0.83 8.14 -6.61
C ASP A 164 0.29 8.54 -5.25
N PHE A 165 0.53 7.72 -4.22
CA PHE A 165 0.23 8.08 -2.84
C PHE A 165 0.94 9.38 -2.42
N LEU A 166 2.22 9.55 -2.81
CA LEU A 166 2.97 10.79 -2.54
C LEU A 166 2.32 11.98 -3.24
N ASN A 167 1.95 11.81 -4.51
CA ASN A 167 1.29 12.87 -5.26
C ASN A 167 -0.05 13.27 -4.65
N ASP A 168 -0.88 12.31 -4.28
CA ASP A 168 -2.20 12.52 -3.69
C ASP A 168 -2.14 13.27 -2.36
N ASN A 169 -1.14 12.97 -1.53
CA ASN A 169 -1.07 13.48 -0.16
C ASN A 169 -0.11 14.67 0.02
N TYR A 170 0.88 14.82 -0.88
CA TYR A 170 1.92 15.84 -0.75
C TYR A 170 2.07 16.71 -2.01
N GLY A 171 1.27 16.46 -3.05
CA GLY A 171 1.28 17.22 -4.29
C GLY A 171 2.55 17.05 -5.14
N ASN A 172 3.43 16.12 -4.77
CA ASN A 172 4.67 15.85 -5.48
C ASN A 172 5.12 14.39 -5.32
N LYS A 173 5.14 13.66 -6.44
CA LYS A 173 5.56 12.25 -6.48
C LYS A 173 7.07 12.02 -6.43
N TYR A 174 7.87 13.09 -6.48
CA TYR A 174 9.34 13.03 -6.52
C TYR A 174 9.99 13.37 -5.18
N ASN A 175 9.21 13.58 -4.13
CA ASN A 175 9.75 13.79 -2.78
C ASN A 175 10.65 12.62 -2.34
N PRO A 176 11.65 12.87 -1.47
CA PRO A 176 12.40 11.81 -0.81
C PRO A 176 11.45 10.78 -0.20
N PHE A 177 11.66 9.52 -0.54
CA PHE A 177 10.79 8.43 -0.11
C PHE A 177 11.61 7.18 0.17
N PHE A 178 11.46 6.65 1.37
CA PHE A 178 12.17 5.48 1.85
C PHE A 178 11.20 4.42 2.32
N LYS A 179 11.57 3.16 2.12
CA LYS A 179 10.97 2.03 2.78
C LYS A 179 11.90 1.57 3.88
N CYS A 180 11.40 1.53 5.10
CA CYS A 180 12.14 1.00 6.23
C CYS A 180 12.22 -0.53 6.13
N ASN A 181 13.42 -1.09 6.29
CA ASN A 181 13.70 -2.52 6.24
C ASN A 181 14.28 -2.96 7.59
N PRO A 182 13.46 -3.47 8.52
CA PRO A 182 13.99 -4.02 9.76
C PRO A 182 14.81 -5.27 9.47
N GLN A 183 16.03 -5.32 9.98
CA GLN A 183 16.89 -6.51 9.87
C GLN A 183 16.61 -7.50 10.98
N ASN A 184 16.08 -7.00 12.10
CA ASN A 184 15.71 -7.81 13.25
C ASN A 184 14.28 -7.45 13.68
N LEU A 185 13.43 -8.46 13.88
CA LEU A 185 12.08 -8.31 14.43
C LEU A 185 12.08 -8.45 15.97
N ASP A 186 13.23 -8.31 16.61
CA ASP A 186 13.32 -8.20 18.06
C ASP A 186 13.03 -6.77 18.51
N ILE A 187 12.13 -6.59 19.49
CA ILE A 187 11.73 -5.30 20.05
C ILE A 187 12.81 -4.78 21.05
N SER A 188 14.04 -5.11 20.84
CA SER A 188 15.12 -4.66 21.73
C SER A 188 15.53 -3.22 21.41
N PRO A 189 15.60 -2.32 22.40
CA PRO A 189 16.15 -0.99 22.21
C PRO A 189 17.57 -1.04 21.65
N GLY A 190 17.84 -0.30 20.57
CA GLY A 190 19.16 -0.26 19.93
C GLY A 190 19.39 -1.39 18.93
N GLY A 191 18.34 -2.11 18.52
CA GLY A 191 18.41 -3.10 17.44
C GLY A 191 18.85 -2.49 16.11
N GLU A 192 19.36 -3.33 15.23
CA GLU A 192 19.82 -2.99 13.88
C GLU A 192 18.61 -2.81 12.95
N ASN A 193 17.89 -1.70 13.09
CA ASN A 193 16.68 -1.39 12.35
C ASN A 193 16.70 0.05 11.84
N SER A 194 15.66 0.47 11.13
CA SER A 194 15.46 1.84 10.61
C SER A 194 15.04 2.80 11.74
N ASN A 195 15.81 2.86 12.81
CA ASN A 195 15.45 3.56 14.06
C ASN A 195 15.91 5.02 14.13
N LEU A 196 16.32 5.62 12.99
CA LEU A 196 16.85 6.98 12.89
C LEU A 196 18.07 7.22 13.80
N SER A 197 18.84 6.16 14.07
CA SER A 197 20.07 6.23 14.87
C SER A 197 21.29 6.61 14.02
N GLN A 198 22.24 7.32 14.59
CA GLN A 198 23.56 7.59 14.00
C GLN A 198 24.51 6.38 14.09
N ASN A 199 24.12 5.32 14.79
CA ASN A 199 25.00 4.17 15.06
C ASN A 199 25.25 3.29 13.82
N HIS A 200 24.54 3.51 12.70
CA HIS A 200 24.73 2.71 11.50
C HIS A 200 26.01 3.06 10.76
N GLY A 201 26.43 4.33 10.78
CA GLY A 201 27.64 4.80 10.10
C GLY A 201 27.56 6.23 9.64
N VAL A 202 28.37 6.58 8.63
CA VAL A 202 28.58 7.96 8.18
C VAL A 202 28.20 8.22 6.72
N ASP A 203 27.90 7.18 5.95
CA ASP A 203 27.53 7.32 4.54
C ASP A 203 26.30 6.48 4.14
N SER A 204 25.87 6.59 2.88
CA SER A 204 24.68 5.93 2.39
C SER A 204 24.76 4.41 2.45
N LEU A 205 25.94 3.85 2.22
CA LEU A 205 26.15 2.41 2.20
C LEU A 205 25.87 1.79 3.58
N ASP A 206 26.16 2.54 4.65
CA ASP A 206 25.90 2.11 6.02
C ASP A 206 24.40 2.04 6.33
N TYR A 207 23.56 2.82 5.59
CA TYR A 207 22.13 2.93 5.81
C TYR A 207 21.29 2.11 4.82
N GLU A 208 21.84 1.73 3.66
CA GLU A 208 21.11 1.00 2.61
C GLU A 208 20.54 -0.35 3.08
N LEU A 209 21.15 -0.95 4.10
CA LEU A 209 20.63 -2.19 4.71
C LEU A 209 19.29 -1.97 5.41
N TYR A 210 19.10 -0.78 5.98
CA TYR A 210 17.94 -0.43 6.83
C TYR A 210 16.90 0.41 6.10
N TYR A 211 17.33 1.19 5.10
CA TYR A 211 16.48 2.12 4.35
C TYR A 211 16.60 1.87 2.85
N ASP A 212 15.53 1.41 2.25
CA ASP A 212 15.45 1.18 0.81
C ASP A 212 14.86 2.44 0.14
N ILE A 213 15.70 3.23 -0.53
CA ILE A 213 15.28 4.44 -1.21
C ILE A 213 14.38 4.10 -2.40
N LYS A 214 13.20 4.72 -2.48
CA LYS A 214 12.19 4.54 -3.53
C LYS A 214 12.04 5.76 -4.44
N SER A 215 12.69 6.86 -4.10
CA SER A 215 12.85 8.07 -4.91
C SER A 215 14.20 8.09 -5.61
N ASP A 216 14.37 9.01 -6.56
CA ASP A 216 15.61 9.14 -7.32
C ASP A 216 16.73 9.84 -6.50
N TYR A 217 16.37 10.46 -5.37
CA TYR A 217 17.26 11.16 -4.44
C TYR A 217 16.63 11.20 -3.03
N GLY A 218 17.42 11.57 -2.00
CA GLY A 218 16.86 11.77 -0.66
C GLY A 218 17.77 11.44 0.51
N TRP A 219 18.94 10.83 0.26
CA TRP A 219 19.88 10.46 1.34
C TRP A 219 20.27 11.65 2.21
N GLU A 220 20.55 12.81 1.62
CA GLU A 220 20.87 14.02 2.38
C GLU A 220 19.74 14.44 3.32
N ALA A 221 18.48 14.33 2.87
CA ALA A 221 17.33 14.65 3.69
C ALA A 221 17.18 13.68 4.88
N LEU A 222 17.45 12.38 4.66
CA LEU A 222 17.45 11.38 5.72
C LEU A 222 18.56 11.64 6.75
N TYR A 223 19.79 11.94 6.29
CA TYR A 223 20.90 12.24 7.20
C TYR A 223 20.67 13.51 8.00
N ASN A 224 20.16 14.55 7.36
CA ASN A 224 19.82 15.79 8.05
C ASN A 224 18.76 15.57 9.13
N LEU A 225 17.75 14.72 8.85
CA LEU A 225 16.78 14.34 9.86
C LEU A 225 17.43 13.59 11.02
N ILE A 226 18.25 12.56 10.71
CA ILE A 226 18.94 11.74 11.72
C ILE A 226 19.87 12.60 12.58
N ASP A 227 20.70 13.45 11.96
CA ASP A 227 21.63 14.31 12.66
C ASP A 227 20.89 15.33 13.54
N THR A 228 19.87 15.99 12.99
CA THR A 228 19.08 16.96 13.76
C THR A 228 18.37 16.31 14.94
N LEU A 229 17.79 15.13 14.75
CA LEU A 229 17.08 14.40 15.80
C LEU A 229 18.03 13.99 16.95
N ASN A 230 19.27 13.63 16.63
CA ASN A 230 20.23 13.12 17.62
C ASN A 230 21.10 14.21 18.26
N ASN A 231 21.40 15.31 17.55
CA ASN A 231 22.37 16.31 17.99
C ASN A 231 21.80 17.73 18.14
N TYR A 232 20.70 18.06 17.43
CA TYR A 232 20.16 19.43 17.33
C TYR A 232 18.65 19.47 17.53
N TYR A 233 18.12 18.73 18.52
CA TYR A 233 16.69 18.54 18.73
C TYR A 233 15.89 19.84 18.88
N ASP A 234 16.51 20.95 19.32
CA ASP A 234 15.86 22.28 19.34
C ASP A 234 15.50 22.81 17.96
N SER A 235 16.11 22.25 16.89
CA SER A 235 15.88 22.61 15.50
C SER A 235 15.01 21.59 14.74
N ILE A 236 14.45 20.61 15.45
CA ILE A 236 13.77 19.46 14.79
C ILE A 236 12.58 19.86 13.93
N GLU A 237 11.87 20.92 14.28
CA GLU A 237 10.72 21.41 13.49
C GLU A 237 11.10 21.94 12.10
N GLN A 238 12.40 22.19 11.84
CA GLN A 238 12.88 22.61 10.53
C GLN A 238 12.97 21.44 9.52
N VAL A 239 13.05 20.20 10.02
CA VAL A 239 13.27 18.99 9.20
C VAL A 239 12.17 17.95 9.39
N LEU A 240 11.38 18.04 10.44
CA LEU A 240 10.33 17.09 10.78
C LEU A 240 9.01 17.81 11.06
N ASN A 241 7.92 17.31 10.50
CA ASN A 241 6.59 17.74 10.91
C ASN A 241 6.23 17.07 12.26
N VAL A 242 6.56 17.76 13.34
CA VAL A 242 6.42 17.24 14.73
C VAL A 242 4.96 16.92 15.05
N ASP A 243 4.01 17.77 14.66
CA ASP A 243 2.57 17.52 14.91
C ASP A 243 2.13 16.20 14.27
N ARG A 244 2.45 15.99 12.98
CA ARG A 244 2.12 14.74 12.28
C ARG A 244 2.81 13.52 12.91
N THR A 245 4.04 13.67 13.36
CA THR A 245 4.79 12.61 14.05
C THR A 245 4.13 12.24 15.38
N LEU A 246 3.67 13.22 16.15
CA LEU A 246 2.95 12.98 17.39
C LEU A 246 1.62 12.25 17.14
N TRP A 247 0.86 12.62 16.10
CA TRP A 247 -0.34 11.89 15.71
C TRP A 247 -0.04 10.45 15.31
N MET A 248 1.03 10.21 14.54
CA MET A 248 1.47 8.85 14.20
C MET A 248 1.75 8.02 15.45
N HIS A 249 2.50 8.57 16.41
CA HIS A 249 2.75 7.89 17.67
C HIS A 249 1.49 7.65 18.49
N ALA A 250 0.63 8.67 18.63
CA ALA A 250 -0.63 8.54 19.36
C ALA A 250 -1.52 7.41 18.80
N LEU A 251 -1.64 7.33 17.47
CA LEU A 251 -2.40 6.26 16.81
C LEU A 251 -1.77 4.89 17.05
N ASN A 252 -0.45 4.75 16.87
CA ASN A 252 0.24 3.48 17.05
C ASN A 252 0.15 2.99 18.49
N TYR A 253 0.29 3.85 19.49
CA TYR A 253 0.09 3.50 20.90
C TYR A 253 -1.36 3.11 21.20
N THR A 254 -2.34 3.88 20.72
CA THR A 254 -3.75 3.64 20.99
C THR A 254 -4.22 2.31 20.37
N LEU A 255 -3.72 1.99 19.18
CA LEU A 255 -4.08 0.79 18.43
C LEU A 255 -3.17 -0.41 18.75
N ILE A 256 -2.17 -0.22 19.63
CA ILE A 256 -1.17 -1.25 20.01
C ILE A 256 -0.49 -1.82 18.74
N ASN A 257 -0.10 -0.92 17.82
CA ASN A 257 0.54 -1.29 16.58
C ASN A 257 2.06 -1.34 16.76
N PHE A 258 2.62 -2.52 17.00
CA PHE A 258 4.06 -2.75 17.07
C PHE A 258 4.72 -2.84 15.69
N ASP A 259 3.96 -3.03 14.62
CA ASP A 259 4.46 -2.98 13.24
C ASP A 259 4.63 -1.52 12.78
N SER A 260 5.36 -0.76 13.58
CA SER A 260 5.56 0.68 13.46
C SER A 260 6.90 1.10 14.08
N TYR A 261 7.18 2.42 14.12
CA TYR A 261 8.40 2.95 14.75
C TYR A 261 8.57 2.50 16.21
N ILE A 262 7.48 2.47 17.00
CA ILE A 262 7.52 2.11 18.43
C ILE A 262 7.81 0.64 18.71
N GLY A 263 7.70 -0.23 17.74
CA GLY A 263 8.02 -1.65 17.84
C GLY A 263 9.28 -2.00 17.05
N TYR A 264 9.13 -2.21 15.77
CA TYR A 264 10.20 -2.71 14.91
C TYR A 264 10.94 -1.60 14.14
N ALA A 265 10.72 -0.32 14.47
CA ALA A 265 11.27 0.85 13.77
C ALA A 265 11.03 0.78 12.25
N GLN A 266 9.80 0.60 11.86
CA GLN A 266 9.36 0.55 10.45
C GLN A 266 7.98 1.19 10.27
N ASN A 267 7.54 1.35 9.02
CA ASN A 267 6.19 1.87 8.67
C ASN A 267 5.87 3.24 9.30
N TYR A 268 6.79 4.22 9.14
CA TYR A 268 6.62 5.60 9.66
C TYR A 268 6.98 6.65 8.62
#